data_fb2cf5d6f6f4a4cb0698bdb6aeb1417c
#
_entry.id   fb2cf5d6f6f4a4cb0698bdb6aeb1417c
#
_cell.length_a   1.000
_cell.length_b   1.000
_cell.length_c   1.000
_cell.angle_alpha   90.00
_cell.angle_beta   90.00
_cell.angle_gamma   90.00
#
_symmetry.space_group_name_H-M   'P 1'
#
loop_
_entity.id
_entity.type
_entity.pdbx_description
1 polymer ?
#
loop_
_entity_poly.entity_id
_entity_poly.type
_entity_poly.pdbx_seq_one_letter_code
_entity_poly.pdbx_strand_id
1 'polypeptide(L)'
;MSTDTSGIINPPEDAYALVLDALRTSLPPGFEETTLNGMLTFVVPLSKYPAGYHCTPGKPLPFISVAARASGISLHHLGLYSMPELLEWFTSEYPKHSRRKLDMGKGCVRFRKQDEIPVLLIKELAARVSPDEWVGHYEHVLKR
;
A
#
# COMPACT_ATOMS: atom_id res chain seq x y z
N MET A 1 -30.59 8.10 0.82
CA MET A 1 -30.33 7.62 0.57
C MET A 1 -30.24 7.14 0.33
N SER A 2 -30.01 7.09 0.37
CA SER A 2 -29.67 6.40 0.08
C SER A 2 -29.35 5.90 0.04
N THR A 3 -29.37 5.88 0.16
CA THR A 3 -28.90 5.25 0.11
C THR A 3 -28.55 4.83 0.11
N ASP A 4 -28.68 4.95 0.18
CA ASP A 4 -28.23 4.42 0.18
C ASP A 4 -27.92 4.02 0.15
N THR A 5 -28.02 4.35 -0.01
CA THR A 5 -27.74 3.79 0.10
C THR A 5 -27.61 3.23 0.13
N SER A 6 -27.88 3.38 -0.07
CA SER A 6 -27.86 2.69 0.28
C SER A 6 -27.30 2.13 0.29
N GLY A 7 -27.39 2.77 0.06
CA GLY A 7 -26.17 2.35 0.58
C GLY A 7 -25.58 1.06 0.05
N ILE A 8 -25.98 0.67 -1.06
CA ILE A 8 -25.37 -0.53 -1.60
C ILE A 8 -24.30 -0.09 -2.58
N ILE A 9 -23.08 -0.05 -2.08
CA ILE A 9 -21.92 0.26 -2.88
C ILE A 9 -21.28 -1.04 -3.30
N ASN A 10 -20.85 -1.14 -4.53
CA ASN A 10 -20.12 -2.30 -5.01
C ASN A 10 -18.91 -2.51 -4.11
N PRO A 11 -18.81 -3.64 -3.38
CA PRO A 11 -17.71 -3.85 -2.43
C PRO A 11 -16.31 -3.54 -2.97
N PRO A 12 -15.93 -3.94 -4.20
CA PRO A 12 -14.59 -3.61 -4.71
C PRO A 12 -14.34 -2.11 -4.81
N GLU A 13 -15.35 -1.32 -5.22
CA GLU A 13 -15.19 0.12 -5.33
C GLU A 13 -15.07 0.77 -3.97
N ASP A 14 -15.93 0.35 -3.03
CA ASP A 14 -15.92 0.88 -1.68
C ASP A 14 -14.62 0.53 -0.97
N ALA A 15 -14.19 -0.71 -1.07
CA ALA A 15 -12.96 -1.17 -0.44
C ALA A 15 -11.75 -0.43 -1.02
N TYR A 16 -11.73 -0.22 -2.32
CA TYR A 16 -10.64 0.49 -2.97
C TYR A 16 -10.53 1.92 -2.43
N ALA A 17 -11.66 2.61 -2.35
CA ALA A 17 -11.70 3.96 -1.81
C ALA A 17 -11.22 4.01 -0.36
N LEU A 18 -11.61 3.05 0.45
CA LEU A 18 -11.18 2.98 1.85
C LEU A 18 -9.66 2.81 1.97
N VAL A 19 -9.10 1.92 1.17
CA VAL A 19 -7.66 1.68 1.18
C VAL A 19 -6.90 2.93 0.72
N LEU A 20 -7.32 3.53 -0.39
CA LEU A 20 -6.67 4.73 -0.89
C LEU A 20 -6.73 5.88 0.10
N ASP A 21 -7.90 6.09 0.71
CA ASP A 21 -8.06 7.16 1.68
C ASP A 21 -7.15 6.95 2.89
N ALA A 22 -7.06 5.72 3.37
CA ALA A 22 -6.18 5.40 4.49
C ALA A 22 -4.72 5.71 4.15
N LEU A 23 -4.29 5.37 2.95
CA LEU A 23 -2.92 5.65 2.52
C LEU A 23 -2.68 7.15 2.34
N ARG A 24 -3.59 7.83 1.66
CA ARG A 24 -3.46 9.27 1.37
C ARG A 24 -3.41 10.11 2.63
N THR A 25 -4.17 9.74 3.65
CA THR A 25 -4.24 10.53 4.88
C THR A 25 -3.10 10.22 5.84
N SER A 26 -2.41 9.09 5.69
CA SER A 26 -1.45 8.63 6.69
C SER A 26 -0.02 8.52 6.20
N LEU A 27 0.22 8.49 4.89
CA LEU A 27 1.59 8.49 4.38
C LEU A 27 2.31 9.77 4.78
N PRO A 28 3.58 9.67 5.22
CA PRO A 28 4.38 10.87 5.47
C PRO A 28 4.50 11.72 4.20
N PRO A 29 4.67 13.04 4.34
CA PRO A 29 4.79 13.91 3.17
C PRO A 29 6.01 13.56 2.31
N GLY A 30 5.91 13.79 1.02
CA GLY A 30 6.99 13.55 0.08
C GLY A 30 6.77 12.39 -0.87
N PHE A 31 5.80 11.53 -0.61
CA PHE A 31 5.35 10.55 -1.60
C PHE A 31 4.37 11.20 -2.55
N GLU A 32 4.39 10.77 -3.79
CA GLU A 32 3.44 11.26 -4.81
C GLU A 32 2.72 10.08 -5.45
N GLU A 33 1.53 10.34 -5.99
CA GLU A 33 0.75 9.34 -6.68
C GLU A 33 1.03 9.38 -8.17
N THR A 34 1.15 8.21 -8.78
CA THR A 34 1.24 8.08 -10.23
C THR A 34 0.69 6.73 -10.64
N THR A 35 0.60 6.49 -11.94
CA THR A 35 0.19 5.18 -12.44
C THR A 35 1.42 4.48 -13.00
N LEU A 36 1.72 3.30 -12.45
CA LEU A 36 2.81 2.45 -12.94
C LEU A 36 2.24 1.05 -13.20
N ASN A 37 2.52 0.52 -14.38
CA ASN A 37 2.06 -0.81 -14.75
C ASN A 37 0.55 -1.00 -14.55
N GLY A 38 -0.22 0.06 -14.83
CA GLY A 38 -1.67 0.02 -14.72
C GLY A 38 -2.22 0.11 -13.31
N MET A 39 -1.35 0.32 -12.32
CA MET A 39 -1.78 0.43 -10.91
C MET A 39 -1.49 1.81 -10.36
N LEU A 40 -2.40 2.29 -9.50
CA LEU A 40 -2.13 3.51 -8.75
C LEU A 40 -0.99 3.22 -7.77
N THR A 41 0.06 4.03 -7.84
CA THR A 41 1.29 3.76 -7.10
C THR A 41 1.76 5.02 -6.38
N PHE A 42 2.15 4.86 -5.11
CA PHE A 42 2.78 5.92 -4.34
C PHE A 42 4.28 5.77 -4.51
N VAL A 43 4.94 6.85 -4.93
CA VAL A 43 6.34 6.82 -5.30
C VAL A 43 7.12 7.92 -4.58
N VAL A 44 8.44 7.75 -4.50
CA VAL A 44 9.34 8.86 -4.19
C VAL A 44 9.62 9.53 -5.54
N PRO A 45 9.20 10.79 -5.72
CA PRO A 45 9.31 11.43 -7.04
C PRO A 45 10.77 11.66 -7.44
N LEU A 46 10.99 11.76 -8.76
CA LEU A 46 12.33 11.99 -9.29
C LEU A 46 12.92 13.31 -8.79
N SER A 47 12.08 14.30 -8.46
CA SER A 47 12.55 15.54 -7.89
C SER A 47 13.23 15.36 -6.54
N LYS A 48 12.84 14.33 -5.79
CA LYS A 48 13.41 14.01 -4.48
C LYS A 48 14.49 12.94 -4.59
N TYR A 49 14.33 11.99 -5.52
CA TYR A 49 15.31 10.93 -5.72
C TYR A 49 15.55 10.76 -7.24
N PRO A 50 16.44 11.56 -7.81
CA PRO A 50 16.66 11.59 -9.27
C PRO A 50 17.13 10.27 -9.88
N ALA A 51 17.81 9.43 -9.11
CA ALA A 51 18.28 8.15 -9.61
C ALA A 51 17.14 7.21 -9.99
N GLY A 52 16.00 7.36 -9.33
CA GLY A 52 14.83 6.56 -9.61
C GLY A 52 14.99 5.08 -9.33
N TYR A 53 14.14 4.28 -9.96
CA TYR A 53 14.14 2.83 -9.74
C TYR A 53 15.08 2.15 -10.73
N HIS A 54 16.07 1.40 -10.23
CA HIS A 54 17.06 0.78 -11.09
C HIS A 54 16.49 -0.26 -12.07
N CYS A 55 15.37 -0.89 -11.68
CA CYS A 55 14.72 -1.86 -12.55
C CYS A 55 13.99 -1.21 -13.73
N THR A 56 13.67 0.07 -13.62
CA THR A 56 12.92 0.81 -14.64
C THR A 56 13.53 2.19 -14.79
N PRO A 57 14.64 2.31 -15.52
CA PRO A 57 15.35 3.59 -15.67
C PRO A 57 14.42 4.72 -16.11
N GLY A 58 14.56 5.89 -15.50
CA GLY A 58 13.74 7.05 -15.82
C GLY A 58 12.40 7.11 -15.10
N LYS A 59 12.06 6.10 -14.33
CA LYS A 59 10.83 6.06 -13.56
C LYS A 59 11.10 6.29 -12.07
N PRO A 60 10.15 6.90 -11.35
CA PRO A 60 10.35 7.15 -9.92
C PRO A 60 10.38 5.86 -9.12
N LEU A 61 10.96 5.95 -7.92
CA LEU A 61 11.08 4.80 -7.03
C LEU A 61 9.71 4.44 -6.43
N PRO A 62 9.17 3.25 -6.72
CA PRO A 62 7.87 2.87 -6.17
C PRO A 62 7.98 2.45 -4.70
N PHE A 63 6.86 2.60 -3.98
CA PHE A 63 6.77 2.15 -2.59
C PHE A 63 5.54 1.27 -2.38
N ILE A 64 4.35 1.81 -2.67
CA ILE A 64 3.08 1.09 -2.47
C ILE A 64 2.24 1.19 -3.73
N SER A 65 1.68 0.08 -4.17
CA SER A 65 0.74 0.06 -5.28
C SER A 65 -0.57 -0.59 -4.84
N VAL A 66 -1.68 -0.12 -5.38
CA VAL A 66 -3.00 -0.64 -5.05
C VAL A 66 -3.75 -0.97 -6.33
N ALA A 67 -4.36 -2.13 -6.36
CA ALA A 67 -5.16 -2.55 -7.51
C ALA A 67 -6.50 -3.10 -7.05
N ALA A 68 -7.58 -2.69 -7.74
CA ALA A 68 -8.90 -3.27 -7.56
C ALA A 68 -9.03 -4.41 -8.57
N ARG A 69 -9.45 -5.57 -8.08
CA ARG A 69 -9.64 -6.75 -8.92
C ARG A 69 -11.02 -7.33 -8.69
N ALA A 70 -11.43 -8.23 -9.56
CA ALA A 70 -12.74 -8.88 -9.42
C ALA A 70 -12.87 -9.60 -8.08
N SER A 71 -11.78 -10.13 -7.55
CA SER A 71 -11.78 -10.88 -6.29
C SER A 71 -11.62 -9.99 -5.05
N GLY A 72 -11.27 -8.71 -5.22
CA GLY A 72 -11.05 -7.79 -4.11
C GLY A 72 -9.94 -6.81 -4.40
N ILE A 73 -9.24 -6.41 -3.35
CA ILE A 73 -8.17 -5.40 -3.43
C ILE A 73 -6.81 -6.06 -3.20
N SER A 74 -5.82 -5.67 -3.99
CA SER A 74 -4.43 -6.07 -3.77
C SER A 74 -3.63 -4.84 -3.37
N LEU A 75 -2.96 -4.93 -2.23
CA LEU A 75 -2.08 -3.88 -1.72
C LEU A 75 -0.65 -4.41 -1.78
N HIS A 76 0.15 -3.84 -2.69
CA HIS A 76 1.55 -4.21 -2.84
C HIS A 76 2.40 -3.21 -2.07
N HIS A 77 3.08 -3.68 -1.04
CA HIS A 77 3.88 -2.82 -0.17
C HIS A 77 5.32 -3.32 -0.19
N LEU A 78 6.20 -2.57 -0.85
CA LEU A 78 7.58 -3.00 -0.99
C LEU A 78 8.34 -3.02 0.33
N GLY A 79 7.92 -2.23 1.32
CA GLY A 79 8.46 -2.31 2.66
C GLY A 79 8.15 -3.63 3.34
N LEU A 80 6.91 -4.12 3.18
CA LEU A 80 6.56 -5.43 3.72
C LEU A 80 7.34 -6.55 3.04
N TYR A 81 7.69 -6.35 1.78
CA TYR A 81 8.48 -7.31 1.03
C TYR A 81 9.93 -7.38 1.52
N SER A 82 10.52 -6.24 1.90
CA SER A 82 11.97 -6.13 2.09
C SER A 82 12.43 -5.72 3.47
N MET A 83 11.51 -5.34 4.38
CA MET A 83 11.86 -4.91 5.72
C MET A 83 11.33 -5.92 6.75
N PRO A 84 12.19 -6.83 7.25
CA PRO A 84 11.71 -7.90 8.14
C PRO A 84 11.02 -7.41 9.40
N GLU A 85 11.50 -6.32 10.00
CA GLU A 85 10.89 -5.79 11.22
C GLU A 85 9.49 -5.25 10.96
N LEU A 86 9.30 -4.59 9.81
CA LEU A 86 7.99 -4.08 9.43
C LEU A 86 7.02 -5.24 9.18
N LEU A 87 7.48 -6.28 8.51
CA LEU A 87 6.67 -7.46 8.24
C LEU A 87 6.26 -8.14 9.54
N GLU A 88 7.20 -8.32 10.47
CA GLU A 88 6.91 -8.93 11.76
C GLU A 88 5.86 -8.14 12.53
N TRP A 89 6.03 -6.82 12.59
CA TRP A 89 5.05 -5.97 13.23
C TRP A 89 3.67 -6.11 12.59
N PHE A 90 3.61 -6.05 11.28
CA PHE A 90 2.34 -6.11 10.55
C PHE A 90 1.62 -7.43 10.79
N THR A 91 2.34 -8.55 10.68
CA THR A 91 1.74 -9.87 10.87
C THR A 91 1.26 -10.07 12.30
N SER A 92 1.98 -9.52 13.28
CA SER A 92 1.58 -9.59 14.70
C SER A 92 0.36 -8.74 14.99
N GLU A 93 0.23 -7.59 14.32
CA GLU A 93 -0.91 -6.69 14.53
C GLU A 93 -2.17 -7.13 13.81
N TYR A 94 -2.02 -7.83 12.70
CA TYR A 94 -3.18 -8.13 11.85
C TYR A 94 -4.35 -8.80 12.59
N PRO A 95 -4.14 -9.81 13.43
CA PRO A 95 -5.27 -10.44 14.13
C PRO A 95 -6.04 -9.51 15.05
N LYS A 96 -5.42 -8.41 15.47
CA LYS A 96 -6.09 -7.43 16.35
C LYS A 96 -7.06 -6.55 15.56
N HIS A 97 -6.93 -6.53 14.24
CA HIS A 97 -7.71 -5.63 13.37
C HIS A 97 -8.63 -6.36 12.41
N SER A 98 -8.53 -7.68 12.32
CA SER A 98 -9.34 -8.45 11.37
C SER A 98 -9.65 -9.82 11.96
N ARG A 99 -10.87 -10.28 11.67
CA ARG A 99 -11.27 -11.65 12.02
C ARG A 99 -10.78 -12.65 10.99
N ARG A 100 -10.42 -12.15 9.81
CA ARG A 100 -9.94 -12.99 8.73
C ARG A 100 -8.45 -13.25 8.88
N LYS A 101 -8.04 -14.41 8.42
CA LYS A 101 -6.64 -14.75 8.36
C LYS A 101 -5.96 -13.83 7.33
N LEU A 102 -4.77 -13.37 7.64
CA LEU A 102 -3.99 -12.55 6.71
C LEU A 102 -3.72 -13.35 5.43
N ASP A 103 -4.15 -12.79 4.31
CA ASP A 103 -3.89 -13.35 2.99
C ASP A 103 -2.78 -12.53 2.35
N MET A 104 -1.58 -13.07 2.35
CA MET A 104 -0.41 -12.29 1.93
C MET A 104 0.60 -13.17 1.21
N GLY A 105 1.06 -12.68 0.06
CA GLY A 105 2.22 -13.23 -0.62
C GLY A 105 3.44 -12.35 -0.31
N LYS A 106 4.38 -12.29 -1.22
CA LYS A 106 5.60 -11.48 -1.04
C LYS A 106 5.29 -10.00 -1.16
N GLY A 107 4.98 -9.36 -0.02
CA GLY A 107 4.65 -7.95 0.01
C GLY A 107 3.28 -7.59 -0.53
N CYS A 108 2.50 -8.56 -0.98
CA CYS A 108 1.18 -8.34 -1.54
C CYS A 108 0.12 -8.81 -0.55
N VAL A 109 -0.65 -7.87 0.00
CA VAL A 109 -1.75 -8.17 0.92
C VAL A 109 -3.04 -8.15 0.12
N ARG A 110 -3.86 -9.19 0.28
CA ARG A 110 -5.11 -9.33 -0.45
C ARG A 110 -6.29 -9.22 0.48
N PHE A 111 -7.25 -8.37 0.10
CA PHE A 111 -8.53 -8.21 0.82
C PHE A 111 -9.62 -8.67 -0.13
N ARG A 112 -10.34 -9.72 0.26
CA ARG A 112 -11.41 -10.27 -0.57
C ARG A 112 -12.62 -9.37 -0.56
N LYS A 113 -13.53 -9.57 -1.54
CA LYS A 113 -14.71 -8.71 -1.70
C LYS A 113 -15.53 -8.53 -0.43
N GLN A 114 -15.70 -9.61 0.34
CA GLN A 114 -16.54 -9.61 1.53
C GLN A 114 -15.79 -9.30 2.82
N ASP A 115 -14.48 -9.09 2.73
CA ASP A 115 -13.67 -8.81 3.92
C ASP A 115 -13.86 -7.38 4.35
N GLU A 116 -13.82 -7.17 5.66
CA GLU A 116 -13.72 -5.83 6.20
C GLU A 116 -12.29 -5.32 5.96
N ILE A 117 -12.18 -4.05 5.60
CA ILE A 117 -10.87 -3.44 5.40
C ILE A 117 -10.34 -2.95 6.76
N PRO A 118 -9.16 -3.44 7.20
CA PRO A 118 -8.60 -2.99 8.48
C PRO A 118 -7.97 -1.60 8.33
N VAL A 119 -8.82 -0.58 8.24
CA VAL A 119 -8.42 0.79 7.93
C VAL A 119 -7.38 1.33 8.90
N LEU A 120 -7.57 1.12 10.21
CA LEU A 120 -6.62 1.64 11.20
C LEU A 120 -5.24 1.01 11.05
N LEU A 121 -5.19 -0.29 10.77
CA LEU A 121 -3.91 -0.97 10.56
C LEU A 121 -3.22 -0.45 9.31
N ILE A 122 -3.97 -0.21 8.24
CA ILE A 122 -3.41 0.32 6.99
C ILE A 122 -2.85 1.72 7.24
N LYS A 123 -3.55 2.54 8.02
CA LYS A 123 -3.06 3.87 8.38
C LYS A 123 -1.76 3.80 9.18
N GLU A 124 -1.70 2.90 10.15
CA GLU A 124 -0.47 2.74 10.93
C GLU A 124 0.68 2.26 10.07
N LEU A 125 0.41 1.32 9.17
CA LEU A 125 1.42 0.83 8.24
C LEU A 125 1.94 1.97 7.35
N ALA A 126 1.03 2.77 6.80
CA ALA A 126 1.39 3.88 5.92
C ALA A 126 2.28 4.90 6.62
N ALA A 127 2.04 5.14 7.90
CA ALA A 127 2.76 6.16 8.67
C ALA A 127 4.17 5.72 9.09
N ARG A 128 4.52 4.46 8.92
CA ARG A 128 5.75 3.92 9.51
C ARG A 128 7.03 4.17 8.74
N VAL A 129 6.95 4.48 7.46
CA VAL A 129 8.14 4.66 6.63
C VAL A 129 8.04 5.95 5.86
N SER A 130 9.00 6.85 6.08
CA SER A 130 9.08 8.10 5.34
C SER A 130 9.75 7.90 3.99
N PRO A 131 9.63 8.87 3.06
CA PRO A 131 10.36 8.79 1.80
C PRO A 131 11.86 8.63 1.98
N ASP A 132 12.45 9.37 2.93
CA ASP A 132 13.89 9.30 3.18
C ASP A 132 14.29 7.93 3.71
N GLU A 133 13.50 7.37 4.62
CA GLU A 133 13.75 6.03 5.14
C GLU A 133 13.64 4.97 4.04
N TRP A 134 12.65 5.14 3.15
CA TRP A 134 12.47 4.19 2.05
C TRP A 134 13.64 4.27 1.06
N VAL A 135 14.07 5.49 0.69
CA VAL A 135 15.23 5.66 -0.18
C VAL A 135 16.48 5.03 0.43
N GLY A 136 16.73 5.29 1.72
CA GLY A 136 17.88 4.72 2.41
C GLY A 136 17.87 3.21 2.40
N HIS A 137 16.74 2.61 2.72
CA HIS A 137 16.59 1.17 2.70
C HIS A 137 16.78 0.61 1.29
N TYR A 138 16.18 1.27 0.30
CA TYR A 138 16.30 0.85 -1.09
C TYR A 138 17.76 0.82 -1.53
N GLU A 139 18.50 1.89 -1.25
CA GLU A 139 19.90 1.97 -1.65
C GLU A 139 20.78 0.94 -0.98
N HIS A 140 20.53 0.67 0.29
CA HIS A 140 21.37 -0.26 1.06
C HIS A 140 21.02 -1.74 0.82
N VAL A 141 19.76 -2.04 0.51
CA VAL A 141 19.28 -3.41 0.48
C VAL A 141 18.86 -3.86 -0.91
N LEU A 142 18.07 -3.06 -1.61
CA LEU A 142 17.43 -3.49 -2.86
C LEU A 142 18.22 -3.14 -4.11
N LYS A 143 18.94 -2.04 -4.11
CA LYS A 143 19.61 -1.52 -5.30
C LYS A 143 20.90 -2.26 -5.65
N ARG A 144 21.35 -3.14 -4.82
CA ARG A 144 22.63 -3.84 -5.01
C ARG A 144 22.75 -4.54 -6.34
#